data_05376e0a83aa26ad0f8d0b4d7dd2088c
#
_entry.id   05376e0a83aa26ad0f8d0b4d7dd2088c
#
_cell.length_a   1.000
_cell.length_b   1.000
_cell.length_c   1.000
_cell.angle_alpha   90.00
_cell.angle_beta   90.00
_cell.angle_gamma   90.00
#
_symmetry.space_group_name_H-M   'P 1'
#
loop_
_entity.id
_entity.type
_entity.pdbx_description
1 polymer ?
#
loop_
_entity_poly.entity_id
_entity_poly.type
_entity_poly.pdbx_seq_one_letter_code
_entity_poly.pdbx_strand_id
1 'polypeptide(L)'
;VALVTFKEVEKIFFKDRSTSYAALRGFNLEIDDREFFCLLGPTGCGKTTVLNLLAGFERPTGGAIELAGIPVTGPGRDRAVVFQGDDSLYAWLTARENIEFGPRARGVPAKERRALADSYLNLVGLRGQGDKHPHELSGGMKQRIQIARVLANEPRMLLMDEPFGALDAQTRRVMQRELTKIWQATHTAVLFITHDIDEAIILGDRIGVMRAGPESNLKAIVEVRMEGIHDRNHPRFIEYYRQVHALIEEEVNQTLSQEGAG
;
A
#
# COMPACT_ATOMS: atom_id res chain seq x y z
N VAL A 1 -13.17 13.28 -6.41
CA VAL A 1 -14.31 12.51 -5.82
C VAL A 1 -13.72 11.31 -5.10
N ALA A 2 -14.06 11.18 -3.83
CA ALA A 2 -13.52 10.11 -2.99
C ALA A 2 -13.82 8.73 -3.60
N LEU A 3 -12.77 7.94 -3.84
CA LEU A 3 -12.87 6.53 -4.24
C LEU A 3 -13.10 5.66 -3.01
N VAL A 4 -12.39 5.95 -1.91
CA VAL A 4 -12.49 5.24 -0.64
C VAL A 4 -12.94 6.19 0.43
N THR A 5 -13.85 5.73 1.29
CA THR A 5 -14.28 6.48 2.46
C THR A 5 -14.32 5.58 3.68
N PHE A 6 -13.62 5.97 4.75
CA PHE A 6 -13.76 5.43 6.10
C PHE A 6 -14.60 6.41 6.90
N LYS A 7 -15.69 5.95 7.53
CA LYS A 7 -16.63 6.77 8.29
C LYS A 7 -16.72 6.25 9.72
N GLU A 8 -16.15 6.98 10.68
CA GLU A 8 -16.17 6.65 12.11
C GLU A 8 -15.78 5.18 12.38
N VAL A 9 -14.73 4.70 11.70
CA VAL A 9 -14.38 3.29 11.74
C VAL A 9 -13.74 2.94 13.07
N GLU A 10 -14.24 1.86 13.67
CA GLU A 10 -13.69 1.24 14.87
C GLU A 10 -13.23 -0.19 14.57
N LYS A 11 -12.11 -0.60 15.17
CA LYS A 11 -11.67 -1.98 15.16
C LYS A 11 -11.14 -2.41 16.50
N ILE A 12 -11.86 -3.35 17.11
CA ILE A 12 -11.50 -3.99 18.37
C ILE A 12 -11.19 -5.45 18.09
N PHE A 13 -10.03 -5.92 18.52
CA PHE A 13 -9.63 -7.31 18.51
C PHE A 13 -9.89 -7.91 19.90
N PHE A 14 -10.57 -9.06 19.94
CA PHE A 14 -10.82 -9.80 21.17
C PHE A 14 -9.84 -10.96 21.25
N LYS A 15 -8.99 -10.98 22.28
CA LYS A 15 -8.05 -12.07 22.54
C LYS A 15 -8.74 -13.22 23.26
N ASP A 16 -9.61 -12.88 24.21
CA ASP A 16 -10.48 -13.78 24.95
C ASP A 16 -11.74 -13.01 25.44
N ARG A 17 -12.57 -13.64 26.29
CA ARG A 17 -13.81 -12.99 26.78
C ARG A 17 -13.58 -11.76 27.67
N SER A 18 -12.37 -11.58 28.20
CA SER A 18 -12.03 -10.52 29.18
C SER A 18 -11.02 -9.51 28.65
N THR A 19 -10.27 -9.86 27.60
CA THR A 19 -9.17 -9.06 27.07
C THR A 19 -9.48 -8.62 25.66
N SER A 20 -9.56 -7.31 25.44
CA SER A 20 -9.73 -6.70 24.13
C SER A 20 -8.67 -5.62 23.87
N TYR A 21 -8.34 -5.42 22.62
CA TYR A 21 -7.43 -4.39 22.15
C TYR A 21 -8.13 -3.58 21.05
N ALA A 22 -8.36 -2.31 21.29
CA ALA A 22 -8.91 -1.40 20.29
C ALA A 22 -7.75 -0.87 19.44
N ALA A 23 -7.66 -1.31 18.20
CA ALA A 23 -6.65 -0.85 17.27
C ALA A 23 -6.98 0.51 16.65
N LEU A 24 -8.26 0.72 16.31
CA LEU A 24 -8.76 1.97 15.71
C LEU A 24 -10.02 2.43 16.45
N ARG A 25 -10.15 3.75 16.62
CA ARG A 25 -11.37 4.39 17.14
C ARG A 25 -11.65 5.70 16.43
N GLY A 26 -12.88 5.85 15.88
CA GLY A 26 -13.28 7.05 15.17
C GLY A 26 -12.37 7.38 13.98
N PHE A 27 -11.89 6.37 13.27
CA PHE A 27 -10.97 6.57 12.14
C PHE A 27 -11.75 7.04 10.92
N ASN A 28 -11.38 8.22 10.42
CA ASN A 28 -11.95 8.83 9.22
C ASN A 28 -10.86 9.07 8.19
N LEU A 29 -11.09 8.65 6.94
CA LEU A 29 -10.18 8.87 5.83
C LEU A 29 -10.94 8.86 4.52
N GLU A 30 -10.61 9.80 3.64
CA GLU A 30 -11.01 9.78 2.23
C GLU A 30 -9.78 9.71 1.35
N ILE A 31 -9.81 8.82 0.35
CA ILE A 31 -8.80 8.70 -0.69
C ILE A 31 -9.48 8.91 -2.03
N ASP A 32 -8.94 9.81 -2.83
CA ASP A 32 -9.50 10.13 -4.14
C ASP A 32 -9.15 9.08 -5.21
N ASP A 33 -9.92 9.12 -6.30
CA ASP A 33 -9.62 8.29 -7.48
C ASP A 33 -8.25 8.71 -8.04
N ARG A 34 -7.42 7.72 -8.42
CA ARG A 34 -6.07 7.90 -8.97
C ARG A 34 -5.05 8.53 -8.02
N GLU A 35 -5.39 8.71 -6.76
CA GLU A 35 -4.51 9.27 -5.74
C GLU A 35 -3.48 8.23 -5.27
N PHE A 36 -2.25 8.68 -5.05
CA PHE A 36 -1.24 7.93 -4.29
C PHE A 36 -1.24 8.41 -2.83
N PHE A 37 -1.96 7.73 -1.96
CA PHE A 37 -2.05 8.06 -0.55
C PHE A 37 -1.06 7.25 0.27
N CYS A 38 -0.14 7.91 0.97
CA CYS A 38 0.78 7.28 1.91
C CYS A 38 0.26 7.34 3.34
N LEU A 39 0.32 6.22 4.06
CA LEU A 39 -0.04 6.14 5.48
C LEU A 39 1.20 5.87 6.32
N LEU A 40 1.58 6.84 7.14
CA LEU A 40 2.71 6.83 8.06
C LEU A 40 2.27 6.73 9.51
N GLY A 41 3.14 6.24 10.35
CA GLY A 41 2.94 6.24 11.81
C GLY A 41 3.86 5.25 12.52
N PRO A 42 3.96 5.31 13.84
CA PRO A 42 4.77 4.40 14.65
C PRO A 42 4.39 2.94 14.45
N THR A 43 5.28 2.03 14.84
CA THR A 43 4.99 0.59 14.86
C THR A 43 3.82 0.31 15.81
N GLY A 44 2.89 -0.54 15.38
CA GLY A 44 1.72 -0.90 16.20
C GLY A 44 0.56 0.10 16.20
N CYS A 45 0.64 1.25 15.49
CA CYS A 45 -0.44 2.24 15.45
C CYS A 45 -1.66 1.86 14.57
N GLY A 46 -1.72 0.64 14.00
CA GLY A 46 -2.90 0.18 13.27
C GLY A 46 -2.87 0.38 11.74
N LYS A 47 -1.75 0.76 11.11
CA LYS A 47 -1.63 0.91 9.64
C LYS A 47 -2.07 -0.35 8.89
N THR A 48 -1.49 -1.49 9.24
CA THR A 48 -1.87 -2.80 8.67
C THR A 48 -3.34 -3.13 8.93
N THR A 49 -3.90 -2.70 10.07
CA THR A 49 -5.33 -2.84 10.37
C THR A 49 -6.18 -2.05 9.39
N VAL A 50 -5.82 -0.79 9.10
CA VAL A 50 -6.50 0.05 8.08
C VAL A 50 -6.47 -0.64 6.72
N LEU A 51 -5.32 -1.17 6.31
CA LEU A 51 -5.18 -1.89 5.04
C LEU A 51 -6.05 -3.16 5.02
N ASN A 52 -6.01 -3.98 6.07
CA ASN A 52 -6.78 -5.23 6.15
C ASN A 52 -8.29 -4.98 6.15
N LEU A 53 -8.74 -3.93 6.79
CA LEU A 53 -10.13 -3.50 6.75
C LEU A 53 -10.55 -3.10 5.33
N LEU A 54 -9.73 -2.29 4.65
CA LEU A 54 -10.00 -1.89 3.27
C LEU A 54 -9.91 -3.07 2.30
N ALA A 55 -8.95 -3.99 2.50
CA ALA A 55 -8.85 -5.22 1.71
C ALA A 55 -10.07 -6.16 1.90
N GLY A 56 -10.81 -5.97 3.00
CA GLY A 56 -11.92 -6.84 3.40
C GLY A 56 -11.47 -8.14 4.05
N PHE A 57 -10.22 -8.24 4.49
CA PHE A 57 -9.71 -9.38 5.27
C PHE A 57 -10.20 -9.32 6.71
N GLU A 58 -10.46 -8.12 7.20
CA GLU A 58 -11.05 -7.85 8.49
C GLU A 58 -12.34 -7.05 8.32
N ARG A 59 -13.24 -7.17 9.29
CA ARG A 59 -14.46 -6.35 9.36
C ARG A 59 -14.32 -5.30 10.44
N PRO A 60 -14.81 -4.08 10.22
CA PRO A 60 -14.87 -3.09 11.27
C PRO A 60 -15.83 -3.56 12.38
N THR A 61 -15.57 -3.18 13.64
CA THR A 61 -16.48 -3.40 14.77
C THR A 61 -17.48 -2.26 14.94
N GLY A 62 -17.20 -1.10 14.34
CA GLY A 62 -18.08 0.05 14.25
C GLY A 62 -17.76 0.89 13.04
N GLY A 63 -18.67 1.77 12.63
CA GLY A 63 -18.51 2.60 11.44
C GLY A 63 -18.70 1.85 10.14
N ALA A 64 -18.25 2.45 9.03
CA ALA A 64 -18.40 1.89 7.68
C ALA A 64 -17.20 2.22 6.79
N ILE A 65 -16.91 1.32 5.84
CA ILE A 65 -15.91 1.53 4.81
C ILE A 65 -16.58 1.32 3.46
N GLU A 66 -16.40 2.27 2.56
CA GLU A 66 -16.95 2.22 1.22
C GLU A 66 -15.83 2.36 0.17
N LEU A 67 -15.95 1.62 -0.93
CA LEU A 67 -15.14 1.79 -2.13
C LEU A 67 -16.08 2.10 -3.29
N ALA A 68 -15.90 3.27 -3.91
CA ALA A 68 -16.80 3.78 -4.96
C ALA A 68 -18.27 3.80 -4.54
N GLY A 69 -18.57 4.14 -3.28
CA GLY A 69 -19.92 4.15 -2.71
C GLY A 69 -20.49 2.77 -2.39
N ILE A 70 -19.72 1.69 -2.57
CA ILE A 70 -20.15 0.32 -2.26
C ILE A 70 -19.51 -0.12 -0.95
N PRO A 71 -20.29 -0.60 0.04
CA PRO A 71 -19.73 -1.09 1.31
C PRO A 71 -18.74 -2.24 1.14
N VAL A 72 -17.61 -2.15 1.83
CA VAL A 72 -16.60 -3.21 1.90
C VAL A 72 -17.04 -4.27 2.90
N THR A 73 -17.54 -5.41 2.40
CA THR A 73 -18.03 -6.50 3.24
C THR A 73 -17.13 -7.74 3.24
N GLY A 74 -16.11 -7.77 2.38
CA GLY A 74 -15.15 -8.87 2.24
C GLY A 74 -14.14 -8.60 1.13
N PRO A 75 -13.21 -9.52 0.83
CA PRO A 75 -12.25 -9.37 -0.26
C PRO A 75 -12.94 -9.15 -1.60
N GLY A 76 -12.35 -8.29 -2.44
CA GLY A 76 -12.89 -7.95 -3.74
C GLY A 76 -11.79 -7.79 -4.79
N ARG A 77 -12.13 -8.00 -6.06
CA ARG A 77 -11.19 -7.84 -7.18
C ARG A 77 -10.87 -6.36 -7.50
N ASP A 78 -11.72 -5.47 -7.03
CA ASP A 78 -11.63 -4.02 -7.21
C ASP A 78 -10.48 -3.40 -6.41
N ARG A 79 -9.91 -4.15 -5.48
CA ARG A 79 -8.75 -3.80 -4.67
C ARG A 79 -7.79 -4.97 -4.56
N ALA A 80 -6.52 -4.73 -4.83
CA ALA A 80 -5.50 -5.75 -4.85
C ALA A 80 -4.41 -5.48 -3.83
N VAL A 81 -3.99 -6.50 -3.09
CA VAL A 81 -2.97 -6.38 -2.05
C VAL A 81 -1.62 -6.86 -2.57
N VAL A 82 -0.61 -6.03 -2.40
CA VAL A 82 0.81 -6.38 -2.59
C VAL A 82 1.40 -6.60 -1.20
N PHE A 83 1.65 -7.85 -0.86
CA PHE A 83 2.22 -8.22 0.44
C PHE A 83 3.71 -7.94 0.52
N GLN A 84 4.21 -7.75 1.72
CA GLN A 84 5.63 -7.62 2.01
C GLN A 84 6.38 -8.92 1.64
N GLY A 85 7.58 -8.77 1.06
CA GLY A 85 8.45 -9.89 0.69
C GLY A 85 8.27 -10.38 -0.74
N ASP A 86 9.24 -11.19 -1.17
CA ASP A 86 9.34 -11.71 -2.53
C ASP A 86 8.80 -13.14 -2.69
N ASP A 87 8.37 -13.77 -1.61
CA ASP A 87 7.86 -15.16 -1.58
C ASP A 87 6.38 -15.30 -2.00
N SER A 88 5.73 -14.19 -2.36
CA SER A 88 4.31 -14.21 -2.71
C SER A 88 4.04 -14.74 -4.13
N LEU A 89 5.07 -14.90 -4.98
CA LEU A 89 4.91 -15.50 -6.31
C LEU A 89 4.74 -17.01 -6.21
N TYR A 90 3.92 -17.55 -7.10
CA TYR A 90 3.78 -19.01 -7.22
C TYR A 90 5.07 -19.60 -7.80
N ALA A 91 5.85 -20.30 -6.98
CA ALA A 91 7.19 -20.81 -7.32
C ALA A 91 7.18 -21.80 -8.50
N TRP A 92 6.06 -22.50 -8.70
CA TRP A 92 5.85 -23.47 -9.79
C TRP A 92 5.38 -22.86 -11.12
N LEU A 93 5.15 -21.55 -11.17
CA LEU A 93 4.75 -20.80 -12.34
C LEU A 93 5.88 -19.89 -12.79
N THR A 94 5.99 -19.69 -14.12
CA THR A 94 6.88 -18.68 -14.69
C THR A 94 6.39 -17.25 -14.34
N ALA A 95 7.21 -16.24 -14.62
CA ALA A 95 6.83 -14.83 -14.44
C ALA A 95 5.55 -14.48 -15.20
N ARG A 96 5.47 -14.90 -16.49
CA ARG A 96 4.27 -14.71 -17.33
C ARG A 96 3.05 -15.42 -16.72
N GLU A 97 3.19 -16.68 -16.35
CA GLU A 97 2.08 -17.47 -15.78
C GLU A 97 1.60 -16.92 -14.43
N ASN A 98 2.50 -16.35 -13.62
CA ASN A 98 2.13 -15.62 -12.42
C ASN A 98 1.21 -14.44 -12.74
N ILE A 99 1.52 -13.66 -13.78
CA ILE A 99 0.70 -12.53 -14.22
C ILE A 99 -0.63 -13.04 -14.83
N GLU A 100 -0.59 -14.10 -15.61
CA GLU A 100 -1.77 -14.73 -16.21
C GLU A 100 -2.73 -15.36 -15.20
N PHE A 101 -2.30 -15.62 -13.97
CA PHE A 101 -3.06 -16.42 -12.99
C PHE A 101 -4.46 -15.84 -12.73
N GLY A 102 -4.57 -14.56 -12.43
CA GLY A 102 -5.86 -13.91 -12.19
C GLY A 102 -6.76 -13.89 -13.43
N PRO A 103 -6.30 -13.41 -14.58
CA PRO A 103 -7.01 -13.51 -15.86
C PRO A 103 -7.45 -14.93 -16.21
N ARG A 104 -6.58 -15.93 -15.96
CA ARG A 104 -6.92 -17.36 -16.16
C ARG A 104 -8.07 -17.82 -15.28
N ALA A 105 -8.07 -17.42 -14.00
CA ALA A 105 -9.15 -17.75 -13.07
C ALA A 105 -10.48 -17.13 -13.48
N ARG A 106 -10.45 -16.02 -14.23
CA ARG A 106 -11.65 -15.38 -14.81
C ARG A 106 -12.09 -15.96 -16.16
N GLY A 107 -11.40 -16.98 -16.66
CA GLY A 107 -11.73 -17.60 -17.95
C GLY A 107 -11.28 -16.83 -19.18
N VAL A 108 -10.37 -15.84 -19.04
CA VAL A 108 -9.81 -15.08 -20.20
C VAL A 108 -9.08 -16.05 -21.15
N PRO A 109 -9.35 -16.00 -22.48
CA PRO A 109 -8.75 -16.88 -23.45
C PRO A 109 -7.21 -16.83 -23.42
N ALA A 110 -6.55 -17.98 -23.67
CA ALA A 110 -5.08 -18.10 -23.57
C ALA A 110 -4.30 -17.07 -24.37
N LYS A 111 -4.73 -16.75 -25.58
CA LYS A 111 -4.11 -15.77 -26.47
C LYS A 111 -4.18 -14.35 -25.86
N GLU A 112 -5.32 -13.98 -25.32
CA GLU A 112 -5.56 -12.65 -24.74
C GLU A 112 -4.78 -12.48 -23.41
N ARG A 113 -4.83 -13.47 -22.51
CA ARG A 113 -4.10 -13.38 -21.24
C ARG A 113 -2.59 -13.36 -21.42
N ARG A 114 -2.05 -14.08 -22.47
CA ARG A 114 -0.63 -14.04 -22.81
C ARG A 114 -0.23 -12.64 -23.28
N ALA A 115 -1.00 -12.05 -24.18
CA ALA A 115 -0.77 -10.68 -24.64
C ALA A 115 -0.85 -9.66 -23.49
N LEU A 116 -1.81 -9.82 -22.60
CA LEU A 116 -1.96 -9.01 -21.38
C LEU A 116 -0.74 -9.17 -20.47
N ALA A 117 -0.28 -10.39 -20.20
CA ALA A 117 0.90 -10.64 -19.37
C ALA A 117 2.17 -10.03 -19.99
N ASP A 118 2.35 -10.14 -21.30
CA ASP A 118 3.48 -9.54 -22.01
C ASP A 118 3.44 -8.00 -21.93
N SER A 119 2.25 -7.39 -21.99
CA SER A 119 2.10 -5.93 -21.80
C SER A 119 2.48 -5.49 -20.39
N TYR A 120 2.09 -6.21 -19.36
CA TYR A 120 2.47 -5.92 -17.98
C TYR A 120 3.95 -6.20 -17.71
N LEU A 121 4.55 -7.25 -18.31
CA LEU A 121 6.00 -7.46 -18.25
C LEU A 121 6.76 -6.27 -18.87
N ASN A 122 6.26 -5.71 -19.98
CA ASN A 122 6.85 -4.50 -20.54
C ASN A 122 6.67 -3.28 -19.62
N LEU A 123 5.48 -3.09 -19.05
CA LEU A 123 5.17 -1.99 -18.15
C LEU A 123 6.11 -1.96 -16.93
N VAL A 124 6.40 -3.14 -16.36
CA VAL A 124 7.31 -3.26 -15.20
C VAL A 124 8.79 -3.39 -15.59
N GLY A 125 9.15 -3.15 -16.87
CA GLY A 125 10.53 -3.18 -17.36
C GLY A 125 11.18 -4.57 -17.36
N LEU A 126 10.38 -5.63 -17.51
CA LEU A 126 10.84 -7.04 -17.51
C LEU A 126 10.57 -7.74 -18.84
N ARG A 127 10.63 -6.99 -19.95
CA ARG A 127 10.52 -7.57 -21.29
C ARG A 127 11.53 -8.69 -21.48
N GLY A 128 11.08 -9.84 -22.01
CA GLY A 128 11.92 -11.01 -22.25
C GLY A 128 12.22 -11.86 -21.02
N GLN A 129 11.67 -11.53 -19.84
CA GLN A 129 11.86 -12.31 -18.61
C GLN A 129 10.65 -13.22 -18.28
N GLY A 130 9.66 -13.27 -19.18
CA GLY A 130 8.38 -13.94 -18.93
C GLY A 130 8.47 -15.45 -18.68
N ASP A 131 9.47 -16.11 -19.26
CA ASP A 131 9.63 -17.57 -19.17
C ASP A 131 10.49 -18.03 -17.98
N LYS A 132 11.01 -17.09 -17.18
CA LYS A 132 11.77 -17.39 -15.97
C LYS A 132 10.87 -17.73 -14.78
N HIS A 133 11.33 -18.68 -13.98
CA HIS A 133 10.71 -19.00 -12.68
C HIS A 133 11.19 -18.06 -11.57
N PRO A 134 10.45 -17.92 -10.45
CA PRO A 134 10.81 -17.03 -9.35
C PRO A 134 12.22 -17.22 -8.80
N HIS A 135 12.75 -18.45 -8.75
CA HIS A 135 14.10 -18.72 -8.27
C HIS A 135 15.22 -18.20 -9.19
N GLU A 136 14.91 -17.85 -10.46
CA GLU A 136 15.85 -17.30 -11.44
C GLU A 136 15.82 -15.75 -11.46
N LEU A 137 15.02 -15.13 -10.59
CA LEU A 137 14.77 -13.69 -10.58
C LEU A 137 15.36 -13.05 -9.30
N SER A 138 15.86 -11.82 -9.44
CA SER A 138 16.24 -11.03 -8.27
C SER A 138 15.00 -10.60 -7.45
N GLY A 139 15.19 -10.25 -6.16
CA GLY A 139 14.09 -9.77 -5.31
C GLY A 139 13.31 -8.60 -5.92
N GLY A 140 14.01 -7.60 -6.48
CA GLY A 140 13.37 -6.48 -7.16
C GLY A 140 12.62 -6.88 -8.44
N MET A 141 13.06 -7.92 -9.17
CA MET A 141 12.31 -8.46 -10.31
C MET A 141 11.05 -9.20 -9.85
N LYS A 142 11.16 -10.03 -8.80
CA LYS A 142 10.00 -10.70 -8.19
C LYS A 142 8.93 -9.71 -7.74
N GLN A 143 9.33 -8.63 -7.07
CA GLN A 143 8.42 -7.59 -6.61
C GLN A 143 7.71 -6.89 -7.79
N ARG A 144 8.42 -6.57 -8.88
CA ARG A 144 7.81 -6.00 -10.08
C ARG A 144 6.82 -6.96 -10.74
N ILE A 145 7.10 -8.26 -10.76
CA ILE A 145 6.14 -9.27 -11.24
C ILE A 145 4.93 -9.37 -10.33
N GLN A 146 5.12 -9.26 -9.02
CA GLN A 146 4.01 -9.22 -8.05
C GLN A 146 3.07 -8.05 -8.32
N ILE A 147 3.62 -6.85 -8.55
CA ILE A 147 2.84 -5.67 -8.95
C ILE A 147 2.12 -5.92 -10.28
N ALA A 148 2.82 -6.43 -11.29
CA ALA A 148 2.23 -6.77 -12.59
C ALA A 148 1.07 -7.79 -12.47
N ARG A 149 1.25 -8.81 -11.63
CA ARG A 149 0.24 -9.86 -11.37
C ARG A 149 -1.05 -9.27 -10.78
N VAL A 150 -0.94 -8.36 -9.83
CA VAL A 150 -2.13 -7.75 -9.22
C VAL A 150 -2.79 -6.75 -10.16
N LEU A 151 -2.01 -5.96 -10.91
CA LEU A 151 -2.50 -5.02 -11.92
C LEU A 151 -3.21 -5.71 -13.09
N ALA A 152 -2.80 -6.92 -13.47
CA ALA A 152 -3.47 -7.72 -14.52
C ALA A 152 -4.93 -8.09 -14.17
N ASN A 153 -5.34 -7.88 -12.94
CA ASN A 153 -6.74 -7.99 -12.52
C ASN A 153 -7.54 -6.70 -12.68
N GLU A 154 -6.90 -5.62 -13.13
CA GLU A 154 -7.51 -4.30 -13.33
C GLU A 154 -8.22 -3.78 -12.06
N PRO A 155 -7.54 -3.77 -10.91
CA PRO A 155 -8.12 -3.27 -9.69
C PRO A 155 -8.31 -1.76 -9.77
N ARG A 156 -9.29 -1.22 -9.06
CA ARG A 156 -9.46 0.22 -8.89
C ARG A 156 -8.45 0.80 -7.91
N MET A 157 -7.95 -0.04 -6.98
CA MET A 157 -7.01 0.37 -5.94
C MET A 157 -5.96 -0.70 -5.66
N LEU A 158 -4.72 -0.26 -5.44
CA LEU A 158 -3.62 -1.06 -4.91
C LEU A 158 -3.43 -0.77 -3.42
N LEU A 159 -3.28 -1.82 -2.64
CA LEU A 159 -2.98 -1.77 -1.20
C LEU A 159 -1.60 -2.37 -0.99
N MET A 160 -0.66 -1.59 -0.44
CA MET A 160 0.73 -2.01 -0.27
C MET A 160 1.14 -1.83 1.20
N ASP A 161 1.55 -2.90 1.86
CA ASP A 161 2.02 -2.88 3.24
C ASP A 161 3.54 -3.04 3.28
N GLU A 162 4.25 -1.95 3.54
CA GLU A 162 5.72 -1.86 3.60
C GLU A 162 6.45 -2.62 2.47
N PRO A 163 6.07 -2.42 1.19
CA PRO A 163 6.53 -3.30 0.11
C PRO A 163 8.04 -3.24 -0.12
N PHE A 164 8.73 -2.22 0.38
CA PHE A 164 10.18 -2.04 0.19
C PHE A 164 11.00 -2.31 1.46
N GLY A 165 10.37 -2.74 2.54
CA GLY A 165 11.02 -2.93 3.84
C GLY A 165 12.19 -3.92 3.84
N ALA A 166 12.13 -4.97 3.01
CA ALA A 166 13.17 -6.00 2.89
C ALA A 166 14.28 -5.66 1.88
N LEU A 167 14.20 -4.50 1.18
CA LEU A 167 15.16 -4.14 0.12
C LEU A 167 16.32 -3.30 0.67
N ASP A 168 17.52 -3.52 0.13
CA ASP A 168 18.64 -2.61 0.35
C ASP A 168 18.36 -1.21 -0.23
N ALA A 169 19.10 -0.21 0.24
CA ALA A 169 18.85 1.19 -0.10
C ALA A 169 18.95 1.51 -1.61
N GLN A 170 19.82 0.81 -2.36
CA GLN A 170 19.97 1.04 -3.79
C GLN A 170 18.80 0.42 -4.56
N THR A 171 18.46 -0.82 -4.28
CA THR A 171 17.32 -1.52 -4.88
C THR A 171 16.01 -0.80 -4.55
N ARG A 172 15.84 -0.32 -3.33
CA ARG A 172 14.66 0.46 -2.90
C ARG A 172 14.47 1.71 -3.76
N ARG A 173 15.52 2.50 -3.99
CA ARG A 173 15.45 3.70 -4.86
C ARG A 173 15.05 3.36 -6.30
N VAL A 174 15.55 2.24 -6.82
CA VAL A 174 15.14 1.77 -8.15
C VAL A 174 13.66 1.42 -8.15
N MET A 175 13.20 0.68 -7.13
CA MET A 175 11.80 0.26 -7.02
C MET A 175 10.83 1.43 -6.83
N GLN A 176 11.19 2.46 -6.08
CA GLN A 176 10.40 3.69 -5.95
C GLN A 176 10.17 4.35 -7.31
N ARG A 177 11.24 4.52 -8.11
CA ARG A 177 11.14 5.08 -9.46
C ARG A 177 10.27 4.23 -10.39
N GLU A 178 10.44 2.91 -10.35
CA GLU A 178 9.64 1.99 -11.17
C GLU A 178 8.17 2.01 -10.75
N LEU A 179 7.87 2.04 -9.44
CA LEU A 179 6.50 2.17 -8.94
C LEU A 179 5.85 3.48 -9.38
N THR A 180 6.59 4.60 -9.31
CA THR A 180 6.10 5.90 -9.82
C THR A 180 5.73 5.84 -11.30
N LYS A 181 6.58 5.23 -12.15
CA LYS A 181 6.29 5.05 -13.59
C LYS A 181 5.05 4.19 -13.81
N ILE A 182 4.94 3.07 -13.08
CA ILE A 182 3.80 2.15 -13.16
C ILE A 182 2.52 2.89 -12.77
N TRP A 183 2.55 3.62 -11.66
CA TRP A 183 1.41 4.40 -11.19
C TRP A 183 0.99 5.48 -12.19
N GLN A 184 1.95 6.24 -12.73
CA GLN A 184 1.69 7.27 -13.76
C GLN A 184 1.09 6.68 -15.04
N ALA A 185 1.44 5.43 -15.40
CA ALA A 185 0.90 4.77 -16.58
C ALA A 185 -0.48 4.14 -16.35
N THR A 186 -0.79 3.72 -15.13
CA THR A 186 -2.04 3.00 -14.82
C THR A 186 -3.10 3.90 -14.20
N HIS A 187 -2.69 4.97 -13.53
CA HIS A 187 -3.56 5.86 -12.75
C HIS A 187 -4.46 5.10 -11.74
N THR A 188 -3.99 3.95 -11.26
CA THR A 188 -4.69 3.19 -10.23
C THR A 188 -4.50 3.86 -8.88
N ALA A 189 -5.56 4.05 -8.09
CA ALA A 189 -5.41 4.60 -6.73
C ALA A 189 -4.54 3.67 -5.86
N VAL A 190 -3.76 4.24 -4.95
CA VAL A 190 -2.82 3.50 -4.09
C VAL A 190 -3.00 3.89 -2.63
N LEU A 191 -3.12 2.91 -1.74
CA LEU A 191 -2.83 3.06 -0.31
C LEU A 191 -1.49 2.39 -0.04
N PHE A 192 -0.49 3.18 0.31
CA PHE A 192 0.87 2.76 0.56
C PHE A 192 1.24 2.94 2.02
N ILE A 193 1.46 1.86 2.73
CA ILE A 193 1.91 1.89 4.11
C ILE A 193 3.43 1.85 4.13
N THR A 194 4.03 2.77 4.86
CA THR A 194 5.48 2.79 5.11
C THR A 194 5.77 3.43 6.46
N HIS A 195 6.96 3.18 7.00
CA HIS A 195 7.54 3.92 8.12
C HIS A 195 8.65 4.90 7.67
N ASP A 196 8.96 4.94 6.38
CA ASP A 196 10.00 5.77 5.79
C ASP A 196 9.40 7.08 5.26
N ILE A 197 9.79 8.21 5.86
CA ILE A 197 9.30 9.55 5.50
C ILE A 197 9.71 9.90 4.06
N ASP A 198 10.92 9.52 3.64
CA ASP A 198 11.41 9.79 2.29
C ASP A 198 10.53 9.10 1.24
N GLU A 199 10.16 7.82 1.50
CA GLU A 199 9.26 7.09 0.61
C GLU A 199 7.91 7.79 0.46
N ALA A 200 7.33 8.20 1.57
CA ALA A 200 6.05 8.86 1.57
C ALA A 200 6.05 10.19 0.81
N ILE A 201 7.12 10.97 0.93
CA ILE A 201 7.24 12.25 0.20
C ILE A 201 7.52 12.03 -1.30
N ILE A 202 8.32 11.01 -1.64
CA ILE A 202 8.68 10.73 -3.04
C ILE A 202 7.50 10.15 -3.82
N LEU A 203 6.66 9.35 -3.17
CA LEU A 203 5.60 8.61 -3.83
C LEU A 203 4.21 9.24 -3.69
N GLY A 204 3.93 9.87 -2.54
CA GLY A 204 2.59 10.29 -2.17
C GLY A 204 2.15 11.65 -2.73
N ASP A 205 0.90 11.73 -3.11
CA ASP A 205 0.19 13.00 -3.31
C ASP A 205 -0.25 13.58 -1.97
N ARG A 206 -0.68 12.70 -1.04
CA ARG A 206 -1.02 13.03 0.35
C ARG A 206 -0.43 12.00 1.30
N ILE A 207 -0.05 12.49 2.48
CA ILE A 207 0.53 11.68 3.56
C ILE A 207 -0.37 11.79 4.79
N GLY A 208 -0.98 10.67 5.20
CA GLY A 208 -1.68 10.56 6.46
C GLY A 208 -0.72 10.11 7.56
N VAL A 209 -0.64 10.86 8.65
CA VAL A 209 0.13 10.49 9.84
C VAL A 209 -0.83 9.98 10.90
N MET A 210 -0.62 8.74 11.36
CA MET A 210 -1.42 8.10 12.40
C MET A 210 -0.88 8.45 13.80
N ARG A 211 -1.79 8.54 14.76
CA ARG A 211 -1.45 8.62 16.18
C ARG A 211 -0.82 7.32 16.66
N ALA A 212 0.04 7.43 17.65
CA ALA A 212 0.64 6.27 18.31
C ALA A 212 -0.35 5.57 19.25
N GLY A 213 -0.06 4.31 19.58
CA GLY A 213 -0.76 3.54 20.62
C GLY A 213 -2.10 2.94 20.19
N PRO A 214 -2.83 2.41 21.16
CA PRO A 214 -4.17 1.87 20.96
C PRO A 214 -5.19 2.98 20.65
N GLU A 215 -6.35 2.57 20.11
CA GLU A 215 -7.44 3.50 19.74
C GLU A 215 -6.99 4.56 18.72
N SER A 216 -6.05 4.20 17.86
CA SER A 216 -5.42 5.12 16.93
C SER A 216 -6.40 5.66 15.87
N ASN A 217 -6.11 6.86 15.44
CA ASN A 217 -6.77 7.52 14.30
C ASN A 217 -5.76 8.39 13.53
N LEU A 218 -6.24 9.13 12.53
CA LEU A 218 -5.40 10.10 11.84
C LEU A 218 -5.12 11.32 12.72
N LYS A 219 -3.83 11.66 12.85
CA LYS A 219 -3.37 12.90 13.49
C LYS A 219 -3.45 14.08 12.54
N ALA A 220 -2.94 13.89 11.33
CA ALA A 220 -2.85 14.92 10.30
C ALA A 220 -2.78 14.32 8.91
N ILE A 221 -3.13 15.12 7.92
CA ILE A 221 -2.88 14.85 6.50
C ILE A 221 -2.02 15.99 5.95
N VAL A 222 -0.92 15.63 5.29
CA VAL A 222 -0.01 16.57 4.63
C VAL A 222 -0.16 16.40 3.12
N GLU A 223 -0.52 17.46 2.40
CA GLU A 223 -0.56 17.46 0.94
C GLU A 223 0.85 17.72 0.39
N VAL A 224 1.32 16.82 -0.48
CA VAL A 224 2.63 16.92 -1.12
C VAL A 224 2.45 17.52 -2.52
N ARG A 225 2.78 18.81 -2.65
CA ARG A 225 2.71 19.53 -3.92
C ARG A 225 4.11 19.85 -4.41
N MET A 226 4.72 18.91 -5.13
CA MET A 226 6.00 19.08 -5.79
C MET A 226 5.79 19.01 -7.31
N GLU A 227 6.26 20.02 -8.03
CA GLU A 227 6.19 20.03 -9.49
C GLU A 227 7.27 19.12 -10.08
N GLY A 228 6.89 18.29 -11.05
CA GLY A 228 7.82 17.40 -11.75
C GLY A 228 8.10 16.08 -11.03
N ILE A 229 9.36 15.65 -11.03
CA ILE A 229 9.76 14.40 -10.38
C ILE A 229 9.94 14.67 -8.89
N HIS A 230 9.20 13.92 -8.07
CA HIS A 230 9.39 13.94 -6.62
C HIS A 230 10.72 13.23 -6.30
N ASP A 231 11.72 13.97 -5.90
CA ASP A 231 12.99 13.41 -5.44
C ASP A 231 13.58 14.23 -4.28
N ARG A 232 14.64 13.70 -3.67
CA ARG A 232 15.31 14.36 -2.53
C ARG A 232 16.00 15.68 -2.88
N ASN A 233 16.22 15.97 -4.16
CA ASN A 233 16.85 17.20 -4.61
C ASN A 233 15.82 18.31 -4.86
N HIS A 234 14.53 17.99 -4.80
CA HIS A 234 13.48 18.99 -4.95
C HIS A 234 13.55 20.01 -3.81
N PRO A 235 13.51 21.32 -4.08
CA PRO A 235 13.68 22.37 -3.04
C PRO A 235 12.72 22.24 -1.86
N ARG A 236 11.49 21.78 -2.11
CA ARG A 236 10.46 21.60 -1.07
C ARG A 236 10.56 20.28 -0.31
N PHE A 237 11.44 19.35 -0.70
CA PHE A 237 11.55 18.04 -0.04
C PHE A 237 11.88 18.19 1.45
N ILE A 238 12.85 19.06 1.79
CA ILE A 238 13.28 19.29 3.18
C ILE A 238 12.14 19.92 4.02
N GLU A 239 11.32 20.77 3.40
CA GLU A 239 10.16 21.38 4.07
C GLU A 239 9.16 20.29 4.48
N TYR A 240 8.74 19.44 3.55
CA TYR A 240 7.85 18.32 3.83
C TYR A 240 8.45 17.31 4.81
N TYR A 241 9.75 17.01 4.67
CA TYR A 241 10.43 16.12 5.59
C TYR A 241 10.34 16.62 7.03
N ARG A 242 10.65 17.89 7.26
CA ARG A 242 10.58 18.52 8.60
C ARG A 242 9.15 18.51 9.14
N GLN A 243 8.17 18.82 8.31
CA GLN A 243 6.76 18.82 8.70
C GLN A 243 6.29 17.43 9.13
N VAL A 244 6.54 16.41 8.32
CA VAL A 244 6.13 15.03 8.60
C VAL A 244 6.90 14.46 9.79
N HIS A 245 8.22 14.73 9.85
CA HIS A 245 9.09 14.29 10.95
C HIS A 245 8.61 14.84 12.30
N ALA A 246 8.29 16.12 12.37
CA ALA A 246 7.77 16.73 13.60
C ALA A 246 6.46 16.06 14.08
N LEU A 247 5.55 15.76 13.13
CA LEU A 247 4.29 15.07 13.45
C LEU A 247 4.53 13.67 14.02
N ILE A 248 5.51 12.93 13.49
CA ILE A 248 5.83 11.58 13.98
C ILE A 248 6.59 11.64 15.31
N GLU A 249 7.54 12.57 15.45
CA GLU A 249 8.33 12.73 16.67
C GLU A 249 7.45 13.04 17.88
N GLU A 250 6.44 13.89 17.72
CA GLU A 250 5.45 14.15 18.77
C GLU A 250 4.75 12.85 19.23
N GLU A 251 4.36 11.98 18.31
CA GLU A 251 3.69 10.71 18.63
C GLU A 251 4.62 9.72 19.35
N VAL A 252 5.87 9.61 18.89
CA VAL A 252 6.88 8.74 19.53
C VAL A 252 7.17 9.23 20.95
N ASN A 253 7.34 10.54 21.16
CA ASN A 253 7.59 11.11 22.49
C ASN A 253 6.41 10.91 23.45
N GLN A 254 5.17 10.98 22.95
CA GLN A 254 3.98 10.69 23.76
C GLN A 254 3.96 9.24 24.24
N THR A 255 4.30 8.29 23.36
CA THR A 255 4.37 6.86 23.71
C THR A 255 5.42 6.59 24.78
N LEU A 256 6.63 7.12 24.60
CA LEU A 256 7.72 6.96 25.58
C LEU A 256 7.37 7.57 26.95
N SER A 257 6.65 8.69 26.96
CA SER A 257 6.21 9.33 28.21
C SER A 257 5.16 8.50 28.94
N GLN A 258 4.31 7.77 28.22
CA GLN A 258 3.31 6.88 28.80
C GLN A 258 3.89 5.58 29.34
N GLU A 259 4.89 5.01 28.66
CA GLU A 259 5.60 3.79 29.11
C GLU A 259 6.52 4.03 30.30
N GLY A 260 7.07 5.25 30.46
CA GLY A 260 7.92 5.64 31.59
C GLY A 260 7.15 6.01 32.86
N ALA A 261 5.83 6.12 32.81
CA ALA A 261 4.96 6.49 33.94
C ALA A 261 4.20 5.29 34.55
N GLY A 262 4.38 4.08 34.03
CA GLY A 262 3.78 2.83 34.53
C GLY A 262 4.81 1.89 35.11
#